data_9078a49c37d69b6090a948f3dd47f313
#
_entry.id   9078a49c37d69b6090a948f3dd47f313
#
_cell.length_a   1.000
_cell.length_b   1.000
_cell.length_c   1.000
_cell.angle_alpha   90.00
_cell.angle_beta   90.00
_cell.angle_gamma   90.00
#
_symmetry.space_group_name_H-M   'P 1'
#
loop_
_entity.id
_entity.type
_entity.pdbx_description
1 polymer ?
#
loop_
_entity_poly.entity_id
_entity_poly.type
_entity_poly.pdbx_seq_one_letter_code
_entity_poly.pdbx_strand_id
1 'polypeptide(L)'
;MKKVLKVIGIIFGILLLIVIGGYFFLMTHTQIIVGFIQKASSETVNTKNSYEPLREPYTGVKKNGQYVVAEINYSKEYPNSFLDITYTNENTEEDRPTLFYFHGGGFFGGSKNDGDPLAESDVTALLDDICAEGFNIVNVDYALVPDYHFPTPLIQANLAFQYMIDHSREYHINMDKVVIMGSSAGAIITSQMGSVITNSEYAKLLNITPVLNQEQVKALVIDDAPLVYNKFSLATKILVDNYIKGSIYINKDELKKYNNILSIDSNYIPSVLLGSEYYVDMREMDTILW
;
A
#
# COMPACT_ATOMS: atom_id res chain seq x y z
N MET A 1 31.19 51.41 10.68
CA MET A 1 31.48 49.97 10.56
C MET A 1 30.83 49.14 11.68
N LYS A 2 31.16 49.29 12.97
CA LYS A 2 30.60 48.41 14.04
C LYS A 2 29.04 48.35 14.11
N LYS A 3 28.33 49.49 13.89
CA LYS A 3 26.85 49.50 13.86
C LYS A 3 26.27 48.74 12.68
N VAL A 4 26.87 48.83 11.50
CA VAL A 4 26.43 48.12 10.29
C VAL A 4 26.62 46.60 10.45
N LEU A 5 27.76 46.15 10.96
CA LEU A 5 28.03 44.74 11.28
C LEU A 5 27.03 44.18 12.30
N LYS A 6 26.65 44.98 13.31
CA LYS A 6 25.63 44.56 14.28
C LYS A 6 24.26 44.38 13.64
N VAL A 7 23.85 45.28 12.76
CA VAL A 7 22.57 45.17 12.03
C VAL A 7 22.57 43.96 11.09
N ILE A 8 23.65 43.73 10.34
CA ILE A 8 23.80 42.55 9.47
C ILE A 8 23.74 41.27 10.31
N GLY A 9 24.39 41.20 11.47
CA GLY A 9 24.33 40.05 12.38
C GLY A 9 22.90 39.75 12.90
N ILE A 10 22.15 40.82 13.22
CA ILE A 10 20.76 40.68 13.67
C ILE A 10 19.88 40.15 12.52
N ILE A 11 20.00 40.70 11.31
CA ILE A 11 19.27 40.25 10.13
C ILE A 11 19.57 38.77 9.83
N PHE A 12 20.86 38.40 9.84
CA PHE A 12 21.28 37.00 9.65
C PHE A 12 20.71 36.08 10.72
N GLY A 13 20.73 36.47 11.98
CA GLY A 13 20.13 35.72 13.09
C GLY A 13 18.64 35.52 12.92
N ILE A 14 17.90 36.54 12.49
CA ILE A 14 16.46 36.45 12.21
C ILE A 14 16.21 35.49 11.05
N LEU A 15 16.96 35.60 9.95
CA LEU A 15 16.84 34.72 8.80
C LEU A 15 17.11 33.25 9.18
N LEU A 16 18.15 33.02 9.98
CA LEU A 16 18.47 31.68 10.48
C LEU A 16 17.33 31.10 11.34
N LEU A 17 16.71 31.89 12.22
CA LEU A 17 15.58 31.47 13.02
C LEU A 17 14.35 31.16 12.16
N ILE A 18 14.10 31.92 11.09
CA ILE A 18 13.02 31.65 10.14
C ILE A 18 13.26 30.32 9.42
N VAL A 19 14.49 30.06 8.95
CA VAL A 19 14.84 28.81 8.27
C VAL A 19 14.68 27.62 9.22
N ILE A 20 15.21 27.71 10.43
CA ILE A 20 15.09 26.65 11.45
C ILE A 20 13.60 26.44 11.82
N GLY A 21 12.87 27.51 12.08
CA GLY A 21 11.43 27.43 12.39
C GLY A 21 10.64 26.83 11.24
N GLY A 22 10.92 27.23 10.00
CA GLY A 22 10.32 26.66 8.78
C GLY A 22 10.61 25.17 8.61
N TYR A 23 11.85 24.76 8.86
CA TYR A 23 12.23 23.34 8.84
C TYR A 23 11.41 22.53 9.87
N PHE A 24 11.40 22.95 11.13
CA PHE A 24 10.62 22.28 12.17
C PHE A 24 9.11 22.26 11.84
N PHE A 25 8.58 23.36 11.31
CA PHE A 25 7.18 23.42 10.87
C PHE A 25 6.87 22.38 9.79
N LEU A 26 7.70 22.30 8.74
CA LEU A 26 7.51 21.31 7.66
C LEU A 26 7.62 19.87 8.18
N MET A 27 8.55 19.61 9.11
CA MET A 27 8.71 18.27 9.69
C MET A 27 7.56 17.88 10.60
N THR A 28 6.89 18.84 11.25
CA THR A 28 5.66 18.56 12.02
C THR A 28 4.41 18.46 11.16
N HIS A 29 4.46 18.89 9.89
CA HIS A 29 3.36 18.91 8.95
C HIS A 29 3.80 18.28 7.62
N THR A 30 4.18 17.01 7.66
CA THR A 30 4.70 16.30 6.48
C THR A 30 3.68 16.21 5.34
N GLN A 31 2.38 16.32 5.63
CA GLN A 31 1.33 16.44 4.63
C GLN A 31 1.53 17.60 3.66
N ILE A 32 2.21 18.69 4.07
CA ILE A 32 2.55 19.80 3.17
C ILE A 32 3.56 19.34 2.12
N ILE A 33 4.62 18.63 2.55
CA ILE A 33 5.64 18.07 1.66
C ILE A 33 5.02 17.05 0.71
N VAL A 34 4.24 16.13 1.27
CA VAL A 34 3.54 15.09 0.47
C VAL A 34 2.54 15.72 -0.48
N GLY A 35 1.81 16.77 -0.08
CA GLY A 35 0.90 17.51 -0.96
C GLY A 35 1.61 18.16 -2.16
N PHE A 36 2.85 18.65 -2.00
CA PHE A 36 3.66 19.11 -3.13
C PHE A 36 4.07 17.97 -4.05
N ILE A 37 4.46 16.82 -3.50
CA ILE A 37 4.79 15.63 -4.29
C ILE A 37 3.56 15.15 -5.06
N GLN A 38 2.41 15.04 -4.41
CA GLN A 38 1.13 14.68 -5.05
C GLN A 38 0.80 15.60 -6.22
N LYS A 39 0.91 16.91 -6.00
CA LYS A 39 0.65 17.89 -7.05
C LYS A 39 1.62 17.74 -8.22
N ALA A 40 2.88 17.49 -7.96
CA ALA A 40 3.90 17.29 -9.01
C ALA A 40 3.70 15.98 -9.78
N SER A 41 3.13 14.94 -9.15
CA SER A 41 2.91 13.63 -9.74
C SER A 41 1.50 13.45 -10.33
N SER A 42 0.59 14.40 -10.13
CA SER A 42 -0.84 14.24 -10.44
C SER A 42 -1.17 14.10 -11.94
N GLU A 43 -0.22 14.35 -12.82
CA GLU A 43 -0.37 14.14 -14.28
C GLU A 43 -0.03 12.69 -14.68
N THR A 44 0.70 11.95 -13.83
CA THR A 44 1.23 10.62 -14.15
C THR A 44 0.69 9.52 -13.22
N VAL A 45 0.18 9.89 -12.04
CA VAL A 45 -0.28 8.94 -11.01
C VAL A 45 -1.56 9.46 -10.37
N ASN A 46 -2.51 8.58 -10.09
CA ASN A 46 -3.68 8.96 -9.27
C ASN A 46 -3.21 9.35 -7.85
N THR A 47 -3.59 10.53 -7.41
CA THR A 47 -3.24 11.07 -6.07
C THR A 47 -4.46 11.52 -5.27
N LYS A 48 -5.66 11.09 -5.67
CA LYS A 48 -6.93 11.56 -5.11
C LYS A 48 -7.72 10.44 -4.44
N ASN A 49 -8.44 10.81 -3.39
CA ASN A 49 -9.46 9.97 -2.76
C ASN A 49 -10.85 10.15 -3.39
N SER A 50 -10.90 10.52 -4.65
CA SER A 50 -12.12 10.71 -5.42
C SER A 50 -12.06 9.90 -6.71
N TYR A 51 -11.67 8.63 -6.59
CA TYR A 51 -11.67 7.74 -7.72
C TYR A 51 -13.09 7.60 -8.27
N GLU A 52 -13.23 7.87 -9.56
CA GLU A 52 -14.47 7.66 -10.30
C GLU A 52 -14.20 6.59 -11.37
N PRO A 53 -14.97 5.50 -11.39
CA PRO A 53 -14.83 4.48 -12.41
C PRO A 53 -15.03 5.09 -13.81
N LEU A 54 -14.27 4.62 -14.79
CA LEU A 54 -14.43 5.04 -16.18
C LEU A 54 -15.83 4.77 -16.72
N ARG A 55 -16.49 3.76 -16.18
CA ARG A 55 -17.86 3.33 -16.49
C ARG A 55 -18.41 2.48 -15.33
N GLU A 56 -19.68 2.17 -15.36
CA GLU A 56 -20.30 1.17 -14.48
C GLU A 56 -19.52 -0.15 -14.54
N PRO A 57 -19.62 -1.01 -13.50
CA PRO A 57 -18.96 -2.32 -13.51
C PRO A 57 -19.15 -3.02 -14.85
N TYR A 58 -18.09 -3.51 -15.42
CA TYR A 58 -18.11 -4.07 -16.77
C TYR A 58 -17.15 -5.25 -16.91
N THR A 59 -17.36 -6.04 -17.94
CA THR A 59 -16.51 -7.15 -18.30
C THR A 59 -15.90 -6.95 -19.68
N GLY A 60 -14.76 -7.56 -19.94
CA GLY A 60 -14.14 -7.53 -21.25
C GLY A 60 -12.94 -8.47 -21.34
N VAL A 61 -12.47 -8.65 -22.58
CA VAL A 61 -11.29 -9.46 -22.87
C VAL A 61 -10.17 -8.54 -23.29
N LYS A 62 -9.01 -8.65 -22.63
CA LYS A 62 -7.78 -7.93 -22.99
C LYS A 62 -7.21 -8.50 -24.29
N LYS A 63 -6.30 -7.77 -24.94
CA LYS A 63 -5.64 -8.24 -26.18
C LYS A 63 -4.83 -9.52 -25.99
N ASN A 64 -4.30 -9.74 -24.78
CA ASN A 64 -3.60 -10.98 -24.41
C ASN A 64 -4.53 -12.17 -24.14
N GLY A 65 -5.85 -12.00 -24.30
CA GLY A 65 -6.86 -13.05 -24.09
C GLY A 65 -7.34 -13.20 -22.65
N GLN A 66 -6.82 -12.44 -21.71
CA GLN A 66 -7.28 -12.45 -20.32
C GLN A 66 -8.65 -11.80 -20.20
N TYR A 67 -9.52 -12.38 -19.37
CA TYR A 67 -10.85 -11.85 -19.10
C TYR A 67 -10.85 -11.01 -17.83
N VAL A 68 -11.49 -9.85 -17.87
CA VAL A 68 -11.53 -8.89 -16.78
C VAL A 68 -12.96 -8.60 -16.36
N VAL A 69 -13.19 -8.59 -15.05
CA VAL A 69 -14.35 -7.99 -14.39
C VAL A 69 -13.86 -6.77 -13.64
N ALA A 70 -14.22 -5.59 -14.10
CA ALA A 70 -13.64 -4.34 -13.67
C ALA A 70 -14.60 -3.44 -12.91
N GLU A 71 -14.06 -2.53 -12.12
CA GLU A 71 -14.75 -1.44 -11.42
C GLU A 71 -15.75 -1.95 -10.37
N ILE A 72 -15.40 -3.04 -9.69
CA ILE A 72 -16.19 -3.59 -8.60
C ILE A 72 -16.01 -2.74 -7.35
N ASN A 73 -17.05 -2.09 -6.86
CA ASN A 73 -17.03 -1.39 -5.58
C ASN A 73 -17.18 -2.37 -4.42
N TYR A 74 -16.13 -2.63 -3.65
CA TYR A 74 -16.14 -3.58 -2.55
C TYR A 74 -16.60 -2.99 -1.22
N SER A 75 -16.65 -1.66 -1.09
CA SER A 75 -17.14 -0.98 0.11
C SER A 75 -17.54 0.47 -0.19
N LYS A 76 -18.59 0.93 0.49
CA LYS A 76 -19.01 2.34 0.48
C LYS A 76 -18.51 3.11 1.72
N GLU A 77 -17.78 2.45 2.61
CA GLU A 77 -17.33 3.03 3.88
C GLU A 77 -16.13 3.98 3.68
N TYR A 78 -15.25 3.64 2.73
CA TYR A 78 -14.06 4.44 2.42
C TYR A 78 -13.99 4.77 0.92
N PRO A 79 -13.35 5.89 0.54
CA PRO A 79 -13.12 6.20 -0.86
C PRO A 79 -12.11 5.21 -1.49
N ASN A 80 -12.04 5.21 -2.80
CA ASN A 80 -11.17 4.34 -3.58
C ASN A 80 -11.37 2.82 -3.28
N SER A 81 -12.54 2.44 -2.77
CA SER A 81 -12.85 1.04 -2.46
C SER A 81 -13.29 0.28 -3.71
N PHE A 82 -12.41 0.19 -4.70
CA PHE A 82 -12.65 -0.50 -5.96
C PHE A 82 -11.63 -1.62 -6.17
N LEU A 83 -12.03 -2.66 -6.87
CA LEU A 83 -11.15 -3.74 -7.30
C LEU A 83 -11.50 -4.22 -8.71
N ASP A 84 -10.51 -4.80 -9.38
CA ASP A 84 -10.68 -5.52 -10.64
C ASP A 84 -10.28 -6.97 -10.45
N ILE A 85 -10.97 -7.87 -11.16
CA ILE A 85 -10.62 -9.29 -11.22
C ILE A 85 -10.14 -9.61 -12.63
N THR A 86 -8.96 -10.19 -12.74
CA THR A 86 -8.42 -10.68 -14.01
C THR A 86 -8.28 -12.19 -13.96
N TYR A 87 -8.85 -12.86 -14.95
CA TYR A 87 -8.80 -14.32 -15.15
C TYR A 87 -7.92 -14.63 -16.34
N THR A 88 -7.33 -15.82 -16.37
CA THR A 88 -6.47 -16.29 -17.46
C THR A 88 -7.18 -16.26 -18.83
N ASN A 89 -8.50 -16.50 -18.84
CA ASN A 89 -9.37 -16.48 -20.01
C ASN A 89 -10.85 -16.39 -19.59
N GLU A 90 -11.78 -16.46 -20.54
CA GLU A 90 -13.23 -16.37 -20.29
C GLU A 90 -13.81 -17.58 -19.53
N ASN A 91 -13.07 -18.69 -19.39
CA ASN A 91 -13.50 -19.82 -18.55
C ASN A 91 -13.12 -19.53 -17.08
N THR A 92 -13.98 -18.79 -16.41
CA THR A 92 -13.79 -18.36 -15.02
C THR A 92 -14.07 -19.46 -13.99
N GLU A 93 -14.70 -20.59 -14.40
CA GLU A 93 -15.08 -21.68 -13.48
C GLU A 93 -13.90 -22.59 -13.08
N GLU A 94 -12.72 -22.41 -13.69
CA GLU A 94 -11.54 -23.19 -13.32
C GLU A 94 -11.06 -22.84 -11.91
N ASP A 95 -10.85 -23.89 -11.09
CA ASP A 95 -10.33 -23.74 -9.72
C ASP A 95 -8.85 -23.31 -9.73
N ARG A 96 -8.62 -22.01 -9.67
CA ARG A 96 -7.29 -21.39 -9.68
C ARG A 96 -7.01 -20.72 -8.34
N PRO A 97 -5.74 -20.65 -7.90
CA PRO A 97 -5.37 -19.83 -6.75
C PRO A 97 -5.65 -18.35 -7.03
N THR A 98 -5.95 -17.61 -5.97
CA THR A 98 -6.28 -16.18 -6.04
C THR A 98 -5.13 -15.35 -5.48
N LEU A 99 -4.65 -14.40 -6.26
CA LEU A 99 -3.68 -13.43 -5.81
C LEU A 99 -4.34 -12.07 -5.61
N PHE A 100 -4.32 -11.57 -4.38
CA PHE A 100 -4.66 -10.18 -4.08
C PHE A 100 -3.43 -9.31 -4.22
N TYR A 101 -3.57 -8.23 -4.98
CA TYR A 101 -2.49 -7.27 -5.17
C TYR A 101 -2.85 -5.89 -4.63
N PHE A 102 -1.92 -5.31 -3.88
CA PHE A 102 -1.98 -3.94 -3.37
C PHE A 102 -0.88 -3.11 -4.03
N HIS A 103 -1.26 -2.01 -4.69
CA HIS A 103 -0.35 -1.16 -5.44
C HIS A 103 0.62 -0.38 -4.53
N GLY A 104 1.72 0.09 -5.10
CA GLY A 104 2.67 1.00 -4.48
C GLY A 104 2.19 2.46 -4.47
N GLY A 105 3.13 3.40 -4.39
CA GLY A 105 2.85 4.84 -4.48
C GLY A 105 2.94 5.59 -3.15
N GLY A 106 3.70 5.07 -2.17
CA GLY A 106 4.03 5.76 -0.91
C GLY A 106 2.82 6.17 -0.07
N PHE A 107 1.69 5.51 -0.24
CA PHE A 107 0.38 5.80 0.35
C PHE A 107 -0.24 7.14 -0.09
N PHE A 108 0.44 7.93 -0.90
CA PHE A 108 -0.05 9.23 -1.38
C PHE A 108 -0.51 9.21 -2.84
N GLY A 109 -0.29 8.13 -3.56
CA GLY A 109 -0.63 7.98 -4.96
C GLY A 109 -0.67 6.51 -5.39
N GLY A 110 -1.01 6.29 -6.64
CA GLY A 110 -1.21 4.98 -7.24
C GLY A 110 -2.67 4.57 -7.35
N SER A 111 -2.91 3.55 -8.10
CA SER A 111 -4.23 2.90 -8.25
C SER A 111 -4.05 1.45 -8.71
N LYS A 112 -5.13 0.67 -8.67
CA LYS A 112 -5.17 -0.69 -9.21
C LYS A 112 -4.77 -0.75 -10.71
N ASN A 113 -5.04 0.33 -11.42
CA ASN A 113 -4.58 0.58 -12.77
C ASN A 113 -4.58 2.10 -13.01
N ASP A 114 -3.73 2.59 -13.89
CA ASP A 114 -3.69 4.00 -14.25
C ASP A 114 -4.45 4.24 -15.57
N GLY A 115 -5.70 3.76 -15.66
CA GLY A 115 -6.50 3.94 -16.86
C GLY A 115 -7.56 2.86 -17.07
N ASP A 116 -7.81 2.47 -18.33
CA ASP A 116 -8.77 1.41 -18.66
C ASP A 116 -8.18 0.03 -18.33
N PRO A 117 -8.79 -0.77 -17.43
CA PRO A 117 -8.34 -2.13 -17.08
C PRO A 117 -8.25 -3.09 -18.28
N LEU A 118 -8.92 -2.79 -19.39
CA LEU A 118 -8.84 -3.56 -20.63
C LEU A 118 -7.67 -3.14 -21.54
N ALA A 119 -7.02 -2.01 -21.24
CA ALA A 119 -5.86 -1.57 -22.01
C ALA A 119 -4.59 -2.32 -21.60
N GLU A 120 -3.64 -2.45 -22.49
CA GLU A 120 -2.28 -2.86 -22.16
C GLU A 120 -1.60 -1.72 -21.40
N SER A 121 -1.00 -2.03 -20.26
CA SER A 121 -0.31 -1.05 -19.41
C SER A 121 0.92 -1.70 -18.78
N ASP A 122 2.03 -0.96 -18.71
CA ASP A 122 3.22 -1.40 -17.99
C ASP A 122 2.95 -1.56 -16.48
N VAL A 123 1.96 -0.83 -15.95
CA VAL A 123 1.54 -0.92 -14.54
C VAL A 123 0.98 -2.30 -14.20
N THR A 124 0.29 -2.95 -15.14
CA THR A 124 -0.31 -4.27 -14.93
C THR A 124 0.50 -5.42 -15.53
N ALA A 125 1.60 -5.17 -16.23
CA ALA A 125 2.36 -6.19 -16.95
C ALA A 125 2.77 -7.37 -16.05
N LEU A 126 3.29 -7.10 -14.86
CA LEU A 126 3.65 -8.14 -13.89
C LEU A 126 2.44 -8.99 -13.48
N LEU A 127 1.29 -8.36 -13.26
CA LEU A 127 0.06 -9.06 -12.87
C LEU A 127 -0.49 -9.87 -14.04
N ASP A 128 -0.37 -9.39 -15.25
CA ASP A 128 -0.76 -10.11 -16.47
C ASP A 128 0.10 -11.37 -16.66
N ASP A 129 1.41 -11.28 -16.40
CA ASP A 129 2.32 -12.44 -16.43
C ASP A 129 1.96 -13.46 -15.33
N ILE A 130 1.72 -13.00 -14.09
CA ILE A 130 1.29 -13.89 -13.00
C ILE A 130 -0.07 -14.54 -13.31
N CYS A 131 -0.98 -13.79 -13.91
CA CYS A 131 -2.27 -14.32 -14.35
C CYS A 131 -2.08 -15.41 -15.42
N ALA A 132 -1.15 -15.24 -16.37
CA ALA A 132 -0.84 -16.23 -17.39
C ALA A 132 -0.29 -17.54 -16.80
N GLU A 133 0.38 -17.47 -15.64
CA GLU A 133 0.84 -18.65 -14.88
C GLU A 133 -0.28 -19.38 -14.12
N GLY A 134 -1.52 -18.93 -14.24
CA GLY A 134 -2.69 -19.66 -13.74
C GLY A 134 -3.29 -19.12 -12.44
N PHE A 135 -3.02 -17.87 -12.08
CA PHE A 135 -3.68 -17.20 -10.95
C PHE A 135 -4.87 -16.36 -11.41
N ASN A 136 -5.92 -16.32 -10.62
CA ASN A 136 -6.89 -15.23 -10.69
C ASN A 136 -6.33 -14.05 -9.90
N ILE A 137 -6.34 -12.85 -10.49
CA ILE A 137 -5.79 -11.65 -9.87
C ILE A 137 -6.92 -10.77 -9.37
N VAL A 138 -6.89 -10.39 -8.10
CA VAL A 138 -7.75 -9.37 -7.50
C VAL A 138 -6.90 -8.16 -7.20
N ASN A 139 -6.99 -7.14 -8.04
CA ASN A 139 -6.19 -5.91 -7.97
C ASN A 139 -6.99 -4.84 -7.23
N VAL A 140 -6.49 -4.37 -6.08
CA VAL A 140 -7.24 -3.63 -5.07
C VAL A 140 -6.73 -2.20 -4.92
N ASP A 141 -7.66 -1.24 -5.02
CA ASP A 141 -7.44 0.15 -4.63
C ASP A 141 -7.71 0.37 -3.14
N TYR A 142 -7.11 1.41 -2.58
CA TYR A 142 -7.29 1.84 -1.20
C TYR A 142 -7.17 3.37 -1.05
N ALA A 143 -7.66 3.90 0.06
CA ALA A 143 -7.64 5.33 0.38
C ALA A 143 -6.23 5.85 0.63
N LEU A 144 -5.97 7.08 0.20
CA LEU A 144 -4.67 7.73 0.22
C LEU A 144 -4.58 8.83 1.28
N VAL A 145 -3.37 9.10 1.75
CA VAL A 145 -3.08 10.29 2.56
C VAL A 145 -3.24 11.55 1.69
N PRO A 146 -3.48 12.73 2.28
CA PRO A 146 -3.49 13.03 3.72
C PRO A 146 -4.83 12.79 4.42
N ASP A 147 -5.87 12.41 3.70
CA ASP A 147 -7.23 12.31 4.26
C ASP A 147 -7.40 11.02 5.08
N TYR A 148 -6.70 9.97 4.70
CA TYR A 148 -6.79 8.65 5.34
C TYR A 148 -5.40 8.12 5.72
N HIS A 149 -5.21 7.94 7.02
CA HIS A 149 -3.97 7.46 7.61
C HIS A 149 -4.05 5.98 7.99
N PHE A 150 -2.93 5.43 8.43
CA PHE A 150 -2.85 4.12 9.06
C PHE A 150 -3.85 4.00 10.24
N PRO A 151 -4.63 2.93 10.38
CA PRO A 151 -4.58 1.69 9.61
C PRO A 151 -5.64 1.58 8.49
N THR A 152 -6.19 2.69 7.96
CA THR A 152 -7.30 2.64 7.00
C THR A 152 -7.06 1.71 5.81
N PRO A 153 -5.90 1.68 5.11
CA PRO A 153 -5.67 0.74 4.02
C PRO A 153 -5.71 -0.73 4.44
N LEU A 154 -5.36 -1.06 5.69
CA LEU A 154 -5.49 -2.43 6.23
C LEU A 154 -6.96 -2.79 6.47
N ILE A 155 -7.76 -1.85 6.94
CA ILE A 155 -9.22 -2.04 7.09
C ILE A 155 -9.83 -2.29 5.71
N GLN A 156 -9.45 -1.51 4.70
CA GLN A 156 -9.93 -1.70 3.33
C GLN A 156 -9.47 -3.02 2.72
N ALA A 157 -8.23 -3.46 2.97
CA ALA A 157 -7.77 -4.79 2.57
C ALA A 157 -8.65 -5.90 3.16
N ASN A 158 -8.97 -5.79 4.45
CA ASN A 158 -9.86 -6.75 5.12
C ASN A 158 -11.29 -6.70 4.56
N LEU A 159 -11.80 -5.52 4.21
CA LEU A 159 -13.10 -5.36 3.54
C LEU A 159 -13.11 -5.96 2.13
N ALA A 160 -12.02 -5.80 1.36
CA ALA A 160 -11.88 -6.43 0.04
C ALA A 160 -11.87 -7.96 0.15
N PHE A 161 -11.16 -8.52 1.14
CA PHE A 161 -11.20 -9.96 1.41
C PHE A 161 -12.62 -10.43 1.78
N GLN A 162 -13.32 -9.70 2.67
CA GLN A 162 -14.69 -10.03 3.04
C GLN A 162 -15.61 -10.01 1.83
N TYR A 163 -15.53 -8.98 1.01
CA TYR A 163 -16.32 -8.87 -0.21
C TYR A 163 -16.10 -10.08 -1.12
N MET A 164 -14.85 -10.48 -1.33
CA MET A 164 -14.52 -11.63 -2.17
C MET A 164 -14.94 -12.97 -1.56
N ILE A 165 -14.95 -13.11 -0.22
CA ILE A 165 -15.53 -14.28 0.45
C ILE A 165 -17.03 -14.36 0.16
N ASP A 166 -17.76 -13.26 0.35
CA ASP A 166 -19.22 -13.20 0.20
C ASP A 166 -19.67 -13.45 -1.25
N HIS A 167 -18.84 -13.02 -2.22
CA HIS A 167 -19.11 -13.13 -3.66
C HIS A 167 -18.26 -14.20 -4.37
N SER A 168 -17.58 -15.08 -3.62
CA SER A 168 -16.62 -16.04 -4.18
C SER A 168 -17.26 -16.99 -5.22
N ARG A 169 -18.52 -17.35 -5.02
CA ARG A 169 -19.27 -18.18 -5.97
C ARG A 169 -19.69 -17.42 -7.21
N GLU A 170 -20.05 -16.17 -7.07
CA GLU A 170 -20.45 -15.29 -8.18
C GLU A 170 -19.30 -15.05 -9.14
N TYR A 171 -18.11 -14.77 -8.56
CA TYR A 171 -16.89 -14.49 -9.34
C TYR A 171 -16.00 -15.72 -9.54
N HIS A 172 -16.41 -16.92 -9.13
CA HIS A 172 -15.59 -18.14 -9.21
C HIS A 172 -14.16 -17.97 -8.65
N ILE A 173 -14.04 -17.29 -7.51
CA ILE A 173 -12.77 -17.02 -6.85
C ILE A 173 -12.54 -18.00 -5.71
N ASN A 174 -11.37 -18.65 -5.72
CA ASN A 174 -10.98 -19.57 -4.65
C ASN A 174 -10.37 -18.82 -3.48
N MET A 175 -11.13 -18.71 -2.37
CA MET A 175 -10.70 -18.05 -1.14
C MET A 175 -9.98 -19.00 -0.15
N ASP A 176 -9.78 -20.27 -0.53
CA ASP A 176 -9.00 -21.24 0.26
C ASP A 176 -7.55 -21.39 -0.23
N LYS A 177 -7.22 -20.74 -1.35
CA LYS A 177 -5.88 -20.75 -1.97
C LYS A 177 -5.45 -19.30 -2.28
N VAL A 178 -5.29 -18.49 -1.26
CA VAL A 178 -5.00 -17.06 -1.38
C VAL A 178 -3.49 -16.80 -1.30
N VAL A 179 -2.99 -15.95 -2.16
CA VAL A 179 -1.68 -15.29 -2.06
C VAL A 179 -1.94 -13.79 -1.91
N ILE A 180 -1.24 -13.12 -1.01
CA ILE A 180 -1.31 -11.68 -0.85
C ILE A 180 0.02 -11.09 -1.33
N MET A 181 -0.04 -10.17 -2.28
CA MET A 181 1.12 -9.51 -2.86
C MET A 181 0.95 -7.99 -2.80
N GLY A 182 2.04 -7.29 -2.68
CA GLY A 182 2.05 -5.84 -2.86
C GLY A 182 3.45 -5.34 -3.15
N SER A 183 3.52 -4.17 -3.77
CA SER A 183 4.78 -3.49 -4.06
C SER A 183 4.92 -2.21 -3.26
N SER A 184 6.11 -1.92 -2.72
CA SER A 184 6.42 -0.71 -1.96
C SER A 184 5.42 -0.46 -0.80
N ALA A 185 4.57 0.56 -0.88
CA ALA A 185 3.50 0.82 0.11
C ALA A 185 2.52 -0.36 0.23
N GLY A 186 2.14 -1.00 -0.89
CA GLY A 186 1.32 -2.21 -0.90
C GLY A 186 2.01 -3.40 -0.24
N ALA A 187 3.33 -3.51 -0.34
CA ALA A 187 4.08 -4.56 0.34
C ALA A 187 4.11 -4.36 1.87
N ILE A 188 4.08 -3.11 2.35
CA ILE A 188 3.88 -2.81 3.77
C ILE A 188 2.49 -3.29 4.21
N ILE A 189 1.42 -3.01 3.42
CA ILE A 189 0.07 -3.52 3.68
C ILE A 189 0.09 -5.06 3.74
N THR A 190 0.72 -5.71 2.77
CA THR A 190 0.85 -7.18 2.69
C THR A 190 1.51 -7.74 3.95
N SER A 191 2.65 -7.19 4.37
CA SER A 191 3.35 -7.60 5.58
C SER A 191 2.49 -7.41 6.84
N GLN A 192 1.83 -6.27 6.98
CA GLN A 192 0.98 -5.98 8.12
C GLN A 192 -0.27 -6.87 8.16
N MET A 193 -0.87 -7.18 7.01
CA MET A 193 -1.99 -8.13 6.93
C MET A 193 -1.57 -9.54 7.31
N GLY A 194 -0.36 -9.97 6.94
CA GLY A 194 0.21 -11.22 7.45
C GLY A 194 0.24 -11.27 8.98
N SER A 195 0.66 -10.18 9.64
CA SER A 195 0.65 -10.08 11.10
C SER A 195 -0.77 -10.00 11.68
N VAL A 196 -1.70 -9.32 11.02
CA VAL A 196 -3.13 -9.28 11.44
C VAL A 196 -3.74 -10.67 11.41
N ILE A 197 -3.42 -11.48 10.40
CA ILE A 197 -3.98 -12.84 10.23
C ILE A 197 -3.38 -13.83 11.24
N THR A 198 -2.08 -13.72 11.54
CA THR A 198 -1.37 -14.72 12.33
C THR A 198 -1.20 -14.36 13.81
N ASN A 199 -1.30 -13.07 14.18
CA ASN A 199 -1.06 -12.61 15.54
C ASN A 199 -2.28 -11.85 16.09
N SER A 200 -3.05 -12.54 16.96
CA SER A 200 -4.29 -11.98 17.52
C SER A 200 -4.05 -10.74 18.40
N GLU A 201 -2.89 -10.59 19.03
CA GLU A 201 -2.58 -9.40 19.82
C GLU A 201 -2.30 -8.19 18.93
N TYR A 202 -1.65 -8.41 17.78
CA TYR A 202 -1.47 -7.35 16.78
C TYR A 202 -2.80 -6.95 16.16
N ALA A 203 -3.64 -7.91 15.80
CA ALA A 203 -4.99 -7.66 15.28
C ALA A 203 -5.84 -6.83 16.26
N LYS A 204 -5.84 -7.20 17.56
CA LYS A 204 -6.50 -6.42 18.62
C LYS A 204 -5.92 -5.03 18.79
N LEU A 205 -4.58 -4.88 18.72
CA LEU A 205 -3.91 -3.57 18.80
C LEU A 205 -4.38 -2.60 17.71
N LEU A 206 -4.68 -3.11 16.52
CA LEU A 206 -5.22 -2.34 15.39
C LEU A 206 -6.75 -2.25 15.38
N ASN A 207 -7.43 -2.97 16.27
CA ASN A 207 -8.88 -3.13 16.26
C ASN A 207 -9.41 -3.68 14.92
N ILE A 208 -8.69 -4.65 14.33
CA ILE A 208 -9.07 -5.34 13.10
C ILE A 208 -9.33 -6.80 13.44
N THR A 209 -10.50 -7.31 13.06
CA THR A 209 -10.81 -8.73 13.10
C THR A 209 -10.53 -9.31 11.72
N PRO A 210 -9.50 -10.15 11.55
CA PRO A 210 -9.19 -10.72 10.24
C PRO A 210 -10.33 -11.61 9.75
N VAL A 211 -10.69 -11.48 8.49
CA VAL A 211 -11.72 -12.30 7.83
C VAL A 211 -11.13 -13.53 7.15
N LEU A 212 -9.85 -13.48 6.79
CA LEU A 212 -9.07 -14.64 6.36
C LEU A 212 -8.38 -15.27 7.57
N ASN A 213 -8.23 -16.58 7.55
CA ASN A 213 -7.40 -17.33 8.47
C ASN A 213 -6.09 -17.78 7.81
N GLN A 214 -5.15 -18.22 8.64
CA GLN A 214 -3.81 -18.62 8.19
C GLN A 214 -3.83 -19.78 7.17
N GLU A 215 -4.80 -20.70 7.29
CA GLU A 215 -4.89 -21.86 6.39
C GLU A 215 -5.31 -21.48 4.98
N GLN A 216 -6.07 -20.39 4.82
CA GLN A 216 -6.49 -19.85 3.54
C GLN A 216 -5.36 -19.14 2.80
N VAL A 217 -4.45 -18.46 3.52
CA VAL A 217 -3.35 -17.69 2.91
C VAL A 217 -2.10 -18.55 2.79
N LYS A 218 -1.73 -18.88 1.55
CA LYS A 218 -0.63 -19.81 1.25
C LYS A 218 0.74 -19.14 1.23
N ALA A 219 0.80 -17.88 0.84
CA ALA A 219 2.03 -17.11 0.80
C ALA A 219 1.78 -15.59 0.84
N LEU A 220 2.80 -14.85 1.24
CA LEU A 220 2.91 -13.40 1.03
C LEU A 220 4.03 -13.13 0.04
N VAL A 221 3.83 -12.17 -0.88
CA VAL A 221 4.87 -11.65 -1.76
C VAL A 221 5.07 -10.17 -1.42
N ILE A 222 6.19 -9.87 -0.81
CA ILE A 222 6.53 -8.55 -0.29
C ILE A 222 7.60 -7.96 -1.20
N ASP A 223 7.17 -7.08 -2.12
CA ASP A 223 8.02 -6.55 -3.17
C ASP A 223 8.49 -5.13 -2.84
N ASP A 224 9.81 -4.98 -2.69
CA ASP A 224 10.55 -3.71 -2.51
C ASP A 224 10.01 -2.82 -1.37
N ALA A 225 9.72 -3.40 -0.20
CA ALA A 225 9.17 -2.69 0.94
C ALA A 225 10.23 -2.23 1.94
N PRO A 226 10.19 -0.97 2.41
CA PRO A 226 10.94 -0.54 3.58
C PRO A 226 10.24 -1.05 4.85
N LEU A 227 10.72 -2.15 5.44
CA LEU A 227 10.09 -2.79 6.59
C LEU A 227 10.70 -2.39 7.93
N VAL A 228 12.01 -2.11 7.98
CA VAL A 228 12.73 -1.84 9.22
C VAL A 228 12.76 -0.33 9.52
N TYR A 229 11.76 0.15 10.27
CA TYR A 229 11.55 1.58 10.53
C TYR A 229 12.80 2.35 10.99
N ASN A 230 13.62 1.76 11.86
CA ASN A 230 14.83 2.41 12.38
C ASN A 230 15.92 2.63 11.31
N LYS A 231 15.78 1.97 10.17
CA LYS A 231 16.72 2.04 9.03
C LYS A 231 16.25 2.99 7.93
N PHE A 232 15.04 3.54 8.05
CA PHE A 232 14.49 4.41 7.01
C PHE A 232 15.34 5.66 6.79
N SER A 233 15.55 5.98 5.53
CA SER A 233 16.07 7.27 5.11
C SER A 233 15.13 8.40 5.55
N LEU A 234 15.58 9.64 5.57
CA LEU A 234 14.71 10.78 5.87
C LEU A 234 13.54 10.88 4.89
N ALA A 235 13.77 10.61 3.60
CA ALA A 235 12.71 10.62 2.58
C ALA A 235 11.66 9.54 2.87
N THR A 236 12.08 8.30 3.13
CA THR A 236 11.20 7.21 3.51
C THR A 236 10.42 7.53 4.78
N LYS A 237 11.09 8.12 5.79
CA LYS A 237 10.42 8.56 7.02
C LYS A 237 9.35 9.60 6.75
N ILE A 238 9.62 10.62 5.93
CA ILE A 238 8.62 11.63 5.58
C ILE A 238 7.36 10.98 5.00
N LEU A 239 7.51 10.02 4.09
CA LEU A 239 6.38 9.33 3.46
C LEU A 239 5.63 8.43 4.46
N VAL A 240 6.36 7.58 5.18
CA VAL A 240 5.77 6.64 6.13
C VAL A 240 5.17 7.35 7.33
N ASP A 241 5.87 8.34 7.89
CA ASP A 241 5.37 9.09 9.04
C ASP A 241 4.13 9.94 8.64
N ASN A 242 4.11 10.41 7.38
CA ASN A 242 2.89 11.03 6.83
C ASN A 242 1.75 10.02 6.73
N TYR A 243 2.02 8.79 6.31
CA TYR A 243 1.02 7.72 6.33
C TYR A 243 0.53 7.40 7.74
N ILE A 244 1.42 7.39 8.74
CA ILE A 244 1.02 7.11 10.13
C ILE A 244 0.16 8.24 10.70
N LYS A 245 0.56 9.51 10.56
CA LYS A 245 -0.18 10.64 11.16
C LYS A 245 0.11 12.05 10.60
N GLY A 246 0.81 12.20 9.50
CA GLY A 246 1.13 13.50 8.92
C GLY A 246 2.25 14.27 9.61
N SER A 247 3.12 13.63 10.40
CA SER A 247 4.24 14.24 11.14
C SER A 247 5.36 13.23 11.38
N ILE A 248 6.63 13.66 11.29
CA ILE A 248 7.78 12.79 11.62
C ILE A 248 7.93 12.50 13.13
N TYR A 249 7.18 13.17 13.99
CA TYR A 249 7.22 12.93 15.43
C TYR A 249 6.25 11.82 15.84
N ILE A 250 6.62 10.58 15.49
CA ILE A 250 5.88 9.37 15.81
C ILE A 250 6.19 8.97 17.26
N ASN A 251 5.17 8.80 18.10
CA ASN A 251 5.34 8.33 19.46
C ASN A 251 5.49 6.79 19.50
N LYS A 252 5.83 6.26 20.68
CA LYS A 252 6.07 4.81 20.85
C LYS A 252 4.85 3.94 20.58
N ASP A 253 3.64 4.44 20.91
CA ASP A 253 2.40 3.67 20.72
C ASP A 253 2.00 3.65 19.24
N GLU A 254 2.15 4.76 18.54
CA GLU A 254 1.94 4.86 17.09
C GLU A 254 2.94 3.94 16.36
N LEU A 255 4.22 4.01 16.74
CA LEU A 255 5.24 3.15 16.14
C LEU A 255 4.99 1.66 16.44
N LYS A 256 4.56 1.31 17.65
CA LYS A 256 4.21 -0.06 18.02
C LYS A 256 3.07 -0.61 17.15
N LYS A 257 2.07 0.23 16.85
CA LYS A 257 0.97 -0.15 15.96
C LYS A 257 1.44 -0.35 14.52
N TYR A 258 2.26 0.54 14.02
CA TYR A 258 2.74 0.49 12.64
C TYR A 258 3.77 -0.62 12.39
N ASN A 259 4.74 -0.78 13.29
CA ASN A 259 5.88 -1.69 13.12
C ASN A 259 5.50 -3.14 13.44
N ASN A 260 4.92 -3.84 12.47
CA ASN A 260 4.49 -5.24 12.62
C ASN A 260 5.65 -6.24 12.74
N ILE A 261 6.89 -5.87 12.41
CA ILE A 261 8.07 -6.76 12.47
C ILE A 261 8.21 -7.40 13.86
N LEU A 262 7.89 -6.65 14.92
CA LEU A 262 7.91 -7.16 16.29
C LEU A 262 6.78 -8.16 16.60
N SER A 263 5.83 -8.34 15.71
CA SER A 263 4.69 -9.25 15.83
C SER A 263 4.81 -10.48 14.94
N ILE A 264 5.92 -10.60 14.21
CA ILE A 264 6.24 -11.76 13.37
C ILE A 264 6.88 -12.83 14.27
N ASP A 265 6.36 -14.03 14.20
CA ASP A 265 6.87 -15.22 14.88
C ASP A 265 6.89 -16.44 13.95
N SER A 266 7.20 -17.62 14.48
CA SER A 266 7.27 -18.88 13.72
C SER A 266 5.93 -19.31 13.07
N ASN A 267 4.82 -18.68 13.45
CA ASN A 267 3.50 -18.96 12.87
C ASN A 267 3.16 -18.01 11.72
N TYR A 268 4.06 -17.08 11.40
CA TYR A 268 3.84 -16.14 10.30
C TYR A 268 3.68 -16.87 8.97
N ILE A 269 2.89 -16.30 8.06
CA ILE A 269 2.65 -16.89 6.74
C ILE A 269 3.97 -16.97 5.95
N PRO A 270 4.25 -18.10 5.24
CA PRO A 270 5.41 -18.19 4.37
C PRO A 270 5.51 -17.00 3.42
N SER A 271 6.67 -16.37 3.35
CA SER A 271 6.83 -15.10 2.65
C SER A 271 7.99 -15.12 1.67
N VAL A 272 7.79 -14.53 0.51
CA VAL A 272 8.83 -14.21 -0.47
C VAL A 272 9.10 -12.72 -0.38
N LEU A 273 10.35 -12.35 -0.13
CA LEU A 273 10.79 -10.97 -0.12
C LEU A 273 11.58 -10.71 -1.39
N LEU A 274 11.13 -9.72 -2.16
CA LEU A 274 11.82 -9.22 -3.33
C LEU A 274 12.39 -7.83 -2.98
N GLY A 275 13.60 -7.56 -3.40
CA GLY A 275 14.23 -6.27 -3.16
C GLY A 275 15.08 -5.86 -4.34
N SER A 276 15.06 -4.57 -4.68
CA SER A 276 15.97 -4.00 -5.65
C SER A 276 17.28 -3.59 -5.00
N GLU A 277 18.39 -3.70 -5.73
CA GLU A 277 19.71 -3.25 -5.26
C GLU A 277 19.77 -1.72 -4.98
N TYR A 278 18.77 -0.97 -5.44
CA TYR A 278 18.70 0.48 -5.29
C TYR A 278 18.00 0.96 -4.01
N TYR A 279 17.11 0.15 -3.43
CA TYR A 279 16.22 0.59 -2.36
C TYR A 279 16.35 -0.19 -1.06
N VAL A 280 16.82 -1.43 -1.11
CA VAL A 280 16.93 -2.29 0.06
C VAL A 280 18.36 -2.76 0.20
N ASP A 281 19.02 -2.39 1.29
CA ASP A 281 20.22 -3.10 1.69
C ASP A 281 19.80 -4.54 2.02
N MET A 282 20.12 -5.49 1.14
CA MET A 282 19.75 -6.91 1.29
C MET A 282 20.15 -7.47 2.65
N ARG A 283 21.15 -6.87 3.32
CA ARG A 283 21.52 -7.19 4.71
C ARG A 283 20.43 -6.81 5.73
N GLU A 284 19.51 -5.92 5.38
CA GLU A 284 18.36 -5.60 6.24
C GLU A 284 17.27 -6.66 6.14
N MET A 285 17.12 -7.32 4.99
CA MET A 285 16.20 -8.43 4.79
C MET A 285 16.65 -9.68 5.55
N ASP A 286 17.95 -9.96 5.61
CA ASP A 286 18.51 -11.08 6.38
C ASP A 286 18.19 -10.99 7.88
N THR A 287 17.94 -9.78 8.39
CA THR A 287 17.60 -9.56 9.80
C THR A 287 16.14 -9.92 10.13
N ILE A 288 15.29 -10.08 9.13
CA ILE A 288 13.85 -10.42 9.28
C ILE A 288 13.65 -11.95 9.19
N LEU A 289 14.58 -12.67 8.59
CA LEU A 289 14.47 -14.10 8.30
C LEU A 289 15.09 -15.02 9.38
N TRP A 290 15.68 -14.46 10.49
CA TRP A 290 16.35 -15.25 11.54
C TRP A 290 15.76 -14.98 12.91
#